data_1f06071c9e2edc6249866342b6649194
#
_entry.id   1f06071c9e2edc6249866342b6649194
#
_cell.length_a   1.000
_cell.length_b   1.000
_cell.length_c   1.000
_cell.angle_alpha   90.00
_cell.angle_beta   90.00
_cell.angle_gamma   90.00
#
_symmetry.space_group_name_H-M   'P 1'
#
loop_
_entity.id
_entity.type
_entity.pdbx_description
1 polymer ?
#
loop_
_entity_poly.entity_id
_entity_poly.type
_entity_poly.pdbx_seq_one_letter_code
_entity_poly.pdbx_strand_id
1 'polypeptide(L)'
;KIYYDAVGKGDYKLVTNLLRRVQIKEGLSETAALFDLYDIGGEDTPESVSEQFYGDQRYYWIILLFNKVKDRFYDWPLPQAQFEQYVNDKYNAPNGIHHYEVAQSSGSTSSFDDSHMIEVNSTVSGATSVSNYEYELRIQNKKARIKLIKPEFLELITQEFKTLIGG
;
A
#
# COMPACT_ATOMS: atom_id res chain seq x y z
N LYS A 1 18.53 12.20 -16.92
CA LYS A 1 19.56 13.20 -16.57
C LYS A 1 19.15 14.54 -17.15
N ILE A 2 19.50 15.63 -16.48
CA ILE A 2 19.27 17.00 -16.95
C ILE A 2 20.57 17.80 -16.84
N TYR A 3 20.72 18.79 -17.71
CA TYR A 3 21.81 19.76 -17.57
C TYR A 3 21.37 20.84 -16.59
N TYR A 4 22.22 21.13 -15.63
CA TYR A 4 21.94 22.13 -14.60
C TYR A 4 23.15 23.09 -14.46
N ASP A 5 22.87 24.39 -14.55
CA ASP A 5 23.85 25.46 -14.29
C ASP A 5 23.43 26.20 -13.01
N ALA A 6 24.09 25.88 -11.89
CA ALA A 6 23.77 26.44 -10.58
C ALA A 6 24.12 27.90 -10.43
N VAL A 7 24.99 28.44 -11.29
CA VAL A 7 25.60 29.77 -11.15
C VAL A 7 25.28 30.71 -12.32
N GLY A 8 24.68 30.17 -13.42
CA GLY A 8 24.34 30.97 -14.61
C GLY A 8 25.55 31.41 -15.41
N LYS A 9 26.68 30.68 -15.33
CA LYS A 9 27.95 31.01 -16.03
C LYS A 9 28.21 30.12 -17.24
N GLY A 10 27.25 29.30 -17.67
CA GLY A 10 27.41 28.37 -18.77
C GLY A 10 28.13 27.05 -18.43
N ASP A 11 28.43 26.83 -17.14
CA ASP A 11 29.01 25.57 -16.63
C ASP A 11 27.92 24.57 -16.33
N TYR A 12 27.51 23.83 -17.34
CA TYR A 12 26.46 22.82 -17.22
C TYR A 12 26.99 21.49 -16.62
N LYS A 13 26.40 21.04 -15.54
CA LYS A 13 26.64 19.72 -14.95
C LYS A 13 25.51 18.77 -15.29
N LEU A 14 25.86 17.54 -15.65
CA LEU A 14 24.88 16.48 -15.85
C LEU A 14 24.46 15.92 -14.46
N VAL A 15 23.22 16.16 -14.09
CA VAL A 15 22.67 15.71 -12.81
C VAL A 15 21.49 14.76 -13.01
N THR A 16 21.20 13.95 -12.00
CA THR A 16 20.02 13.09 -12.01
C THR A 16 18.76 13.94 -11.88
N ASN A 17 17.77 13.70 -12.73
CA ASN A 17 16.47 14.36 -12.64
C ASN A 17 15.66 13.78 -11.48
N LEU A 18 15.64 14.44 -10.33
CA LEU A 18 14.93 14.03 -9.14
C LEU A 18 13.39 14.15 -9.26
N LEU A 19 12.90 14.85 -10.28
CA LEU A 19 11.47 14.97 -10.56
C LEU A 19 10.90 13.80 -11.36
N ARG A 20 11.76 12.93 -11.86
CA ARG A 20 11.35 11.76 -12.64
C ARG A 20 10.76 10.72 -11.70
N ARG A 21 9.52 10.33 -11.94
CA ARG A 21 8.82 9.27 -11.20
C ARG A 21 8.69 8.05 -12.11
N VAL A 22 9.02 6.89 -11.56
CA VAL A 22 8.76 5.61 -12.21
C VAL A 22 7.42 5.11 -11.70
N GLN A 23 6.56 4.66 -12.61
CA GLN A 23 5.29 4.02 -12.29
C GLN A 23 5.23 2.68 -13.00
N ILE A 24 4.53 1.74 -12.37
CA ILE A 24 4.25 0.44 -12.98
C ILE A 24 3.18 0.63 -14.04
N LYS A 25 3.39 0.04 -15.21
CA LYS A 25 2.41 0.05 -16.29
C LYS A 25 1.13 -0.64 -15.82
N GLU A 26 -0.01 -0.01 -16.09
CA GLU A 26 -1.31 -0.60 -15.82
C GLU A 26 -1.43 -1.99 -16.46
N GLY A 27 -2.03 -2.94 -15.75
CA GLY A 27 -2.13 -4.34 -16.17
C GLY A 27 -0.98 -5.23 -15.72
N LEU A 28 0.24 -4.72 -15.51
CA LEU A 28 1.34 -5.53 -15.00
C LEU A 28 1.11 -5.96 -13.54
N SER A 29 0.58 -5.07 -12.71
CA SER A 29 0.22 -5.33 -11.32
C SER A 29 -0.96 -6.30 -11.14
N GLU A 30 -1.66 -6.64 -12.23
CA GLU A 30 -2.80 -7.57 -12.24
C GLU A 30 -2.42 -8.97 -12.74
N THR A 31 -1.19 -9.13 -13.23
CA THR A 31 -0.71 -10.40 -13.76
C THR A 31 -0.34 -11.34 -12.61
N ALA A 32 -1.25 -12.20 -12.18
CA ALA A 32 -1.08 -13.13 -11.06
C ALA A 32 0.19 -14.00 -11.16
N ALA A 33 0.65 -14.30 -12.37
CA ALA A 33 1.86 -15.10 -12.59
C ALA A 33 3.15 -14.45 -12.08
N LEU A 34 3.17 -13.13 -11.90
CA LEU A 34 4.35 -12.36 -11.47
C LEU A 34 4.49 -12.22 -9.96
N PHE A 35 3.42 -12.52 -9.20
CA PHE A 35 3.35 -12.20 -7.79
C PHE A 35 3.01 -13.40 -6.93
N ASP A 36 3.54 -13.38 -5.72
CA ASP A 36 3.05 -14.16 -4.60
C ASP A 36 2.30 -13.22 -3.64
N LEU A 37 1.23 -13.73 -3.02
CA LEU A 37 0.51 -12.99 -1.99
C LEU A 37 1.22 -13.19 -0.65
N TYR A 38 1.38 -12.11 0.10
CA TYR A 38 1.98 -12.12 1.42
C TYR A 38 1.11 -11.32 2.38
N ASP A 39 0.84 -11.86 3.55
CA ASP A 39 0.15 -11.17 4.62
C ASP A 39 1.20 -10.66 5.62
N ILE A 40 1.31 -9.33 5.74
CA ILE A 40 2.27 -8.66 6.62
C ILE A 40 1.98 -9.03 8.06
N GLY A 41 2.99 -9.52 8.78
CA GLY A 41 2.94 -9.79 10.20
C GLY A 41 2.94 -8.50 11.04
N GLY A 42 2.58 -8.62 12.33
CA GLY A 42 2.33 -7.46 13.18
C GLY A 42 3.49 -6.48 13.38
N GLU A 43 4.74 -6.88 13.10
CA GLU A 43 5.93 -6.03 13.24
C GLU A 43 6.79 -6.00 11.97
N ASP A 44 6.29 -6.55 10.87
CA ASP A 44 7.02 -6.57 9.62
C ASP A 44 7.18 -5.18 9.05
N THR A 45 8.41 -4.84 8.72
CA THR A 45 8.76 -3.63 7.96
C THR A 45 8.99 -4.00 6.49
N PRO A 46 8.89 -3.06 5.55
CA PRO A 46 9.22 -3.34 4.15
C PRO A 46 10.63 -3.94 3.97
N GLU A 47 11.58 -3.51 4.80
CA GLU A 47 12.95 -4.00 4.81
C GLU A 47 13.05 -5.44 5.34
N SER A 48 12.32 -5.78 6.43
CA SER A 48 12.33 -7.14 6.98
C SER A 48 11.66 -8.13 6.03
N VAL A 49 10.55 -7.74 5.40
CA VAL A 49 9.89 -8.54 4.37
C VAL A 49 10.81 -8.76 3.16
N SER A 50 11.54 -7.71 2.75
CA SER A 50 12.51 -7.80 1.66
C SER A 50 13.64 -8.76 1.98
N GLU A 51 14.19 -8.70 3.19
CA GLU A 51 15.23 -9.62 3.65
C GLU A 51 14.73 -11.07 3.67
N GLN A 52 13.55 -11.28 4.22
CA GLN A 52 12.96 -12.61 4.34
C GLN A 52 12.64 -13.25 2.99
N PHE A 53 12.09 -12.47 2.06
CA PHE A 53 11.60 -13.00 0.79
C PHE A 53 12.64 -12.98 -0.33
N TYR A 54 13.48 -11.93 -0.38
CA TYR A 54 14.50 -11.75 -1.42
C TYR A 54 15.93 -12.02 -0.95
N GLY A 55 16.14 -12.18 0.38
CA GLY A 55 17.48 -12.32 0.95
C GLY A 55 18.30 -11.04 0.96
N ASP A 56 17.69 -9.89 0.72
CA ASP A 56 18.36 -8.58 0.71
C ASP A 56 17.37 -7.45 0.99
N GLN A 57 17.63 -6.68 2.05
CA GLN A 57 16.81 -5.54 2.47
C GLN A 57 16.70 -4.45 1.39
N ARG A 58 17.70 -4.33 0.52
CA ARG A 58 17.78 -3.27 -0.49
C ARG A 58 16.65 -3.30 -1.52
N TYR A 59 15.92 -4.40 -1.64
CA TYR A 59 14.79 -4.52 -2.56
C TYR A 59 13.45 -4.06 -1.97
N TYR A 60 13.41 -3.52 -0.74
CA TYR A 60 12.18 -3.03 -0.11
C TYR A 60 11.40 -2.04 -0.98
N TRP A 61 12.10 -1.20 -1.77
CA TRP A 61 11.48 -0.23 -2.67
C TRP A 61 10.64 -0.88 -3.77
N ILE A 62 10.96 -2.10 -4.20
CA ILE A 62 10.17 -2.88 -5.16
C ILE A 62 8.82 -3.22 -4.52
N ILE A 63 8.84 -3.66 -3.26
CA ILE A 63 7.62 -3.96 -2.49
C ILE A 63 6.74 -2.71 -2.41
N LEU A 64 7.30 -1.57 -2.02
CA LEU A 64 6.56 -0.31 -1.92
C LEU A 64 5.99 0.12 -3.27
N LEU A 65 6.79 0.04 -4.34
CA LEU A 65 6.41 0.44 -5.69
C LEU A 65 5.23 -0.39 -6.24
N PHE A 66 5.29 -1.73 -6.11
CA PHE A 66 4.27 -2.62 -6.66
C PHE A 66 2.97 -2.61 -5.87
N ASN A 67 3.03 -2.32 -4.58
CA ASN A 67 1.86 -2.15 -3.73
C ASN A 67 1.35 -0.70 -3.65
N LYS A 68 1.91 0.20 -4.49
CA LYS A 68 1.52 1.62 -4.56
C LYS A 68 1.63 2.35 -3.22
N VAL A 69 2.49 1.87 -2.31
CA VAL A 69 2.78 2.51 -1.03
C VAL A 69 3.55 3.80 -1.30
N LYS A 70 2.94 4.93 -1.01
CA LYS A 70 3.53 6.26 -1.22
C LYS A 70 4.14 6.80 0.06
N ASP A 71 3.47 6.55 1.15
CA ASP A 71 3.91 6.93 2.49
C ASP A 71 3.92 5.69 3.38
N ARG A 72 5.13 5.26 3.79
CA ARG A 72 5.27 4.07 4.62
C ARG A 72 4.61 4.20 6.00
N PHE A 73 4.37 5.41 6.50
CA PHE A 73 3.73 5.63 7.80
C PHE A 73 2.20 5.52 7.73
N TYR A 74 1.60 5.84 6.57
CA TYR A 74 0.15 5.81 6.39
C TYR A 74 -0.34 4.63 5.57
N ASP A 75 0.44 4.19 4.59
CA ASP A 75 0.02 3.15 3.65
C ASP A 75 0.50 1.73 4.06
N TRP A 76 1.45 1.63 4.99
CA TRP A 76 1.89 0.37 5.59
C TRP A 76 1.08 0.07 6.85
N PRO A 77 0.77 -1.22 7.16
CA PRO A 77 0.04 -1.55 8.38
C PRO A 77 0.83 -1.15 9.63
N LEU A 78 0.14 -0.61 10.61
CA LEU A 78 0.74 -0.25 11.89
C LEU A 78 0.93 -1.50 12.76
N PRO A 79 2.00 -1.58 13.55
CA PRO A 79 2.10 -2.52 14.65
C PRO A 79 0.92 -2.36 15.62
N GLN A 80 0.50 -3.46 16.26
CA GLN A 80 -0.72 -3.49 17.09
C GLN A 80 -0.78 -2.37 18.13
N ALA A 81 0.31 -2.14 18.85
CA ALA A 81 0.35 -1.08 19.88
C ALA A 81 0.18 0.33 19.30
N GLN A 82 0.78 0.58 18.12
CA GLN A 82 0.63 1.87 17.43
C GLN A 82 -0.76 2.03 16.83
N PHE A 83 -1.35 0.94 16.34
CA PHE A 83 -2.72 0.94 15.86
C PHE A 83 -3.72 1.27 16.97
N GLU A 84 -3.59 0.65 18.14
CA GLU A 84 -4.45 0.94 19.29
C GLU A 84 -4.32 2.40 19.73
N GLN A 85 -3.08 2.92 19.78
CA GLN A 85 -2.86 4.33 20.08
C GLN A 85 -3.51 5.24 19.04
N TYR A 86 -3.33 4.94 17.75
CA TYR A 86 -3.94 5.70 16.65
C TYR A 86 -5.47 5.77 16.76
N VAL A 87 -6.11 4.63 17.04
CA VAL A 87 -7.58 4.60 17.19
C VAL A 87 -8.03 5.40 18.40
N ASN A 88 -7.32 5.29 19.54
CA ASN A 88 -7.62 6.06 20.75
C ASN A 88 -7.43 7.57 20.54
N ASP A 89 -6.41 7.98 19.79
CA ASP A 89 -6.15 9.38 19.50
C ASP A 89 -7.17 9.98 18.51
N LYS A 90 -7.63 9.14 17.57
CA LYS A 90 -8.58 9.55 16.53
C LYS A 90 -10.02 9.66 17.03
N TYR A 91 -10.44 8.74 17.91
CA TYR A 91 -11.81 8.61 18.36
C TYR A 91 -11.94 8.78 19.88
N ASN A 92 -12.85 9.64 20.32
CA ASN A 92 -13.18 9.78 21.76
C ASN A 92 -13.78 8.51 22.35
N ALA A 93 -14.41 7.69 21.52
CA ALA A 93 -15.00 6.40 21.88
C ALA A 93 -14.64 5.34 20.83
N PRO A 94 -13.50 4.64 20.97
CA PRO A 94 -13.08 3.59 20.02
C PRO A 94 -14.12 2.50 19.79
N ASN A 95 -14.85 2.12 20.82
CA ASN A 95 -15.94 1.15 20.76
C ASN A 95 -17.30 1.77 20.38
N GLY A 96 -17.36 3.08 20.15
CA GLY A 96 -18.55 3.76 19.66
C GLY A 96 -18.91 3.31 18.24
N ILE A 97 -20.17 3.44 17.89
CA ILE A 97 -20.68 3.05 16.58
C ILE A 97 -20.15 4.02 15.51
N HIS A 98 -19.47 3.47 14.50
CA HIS A 98 -19.05 4.21 13.31
C HIS A 98 -20.20 4.28 12.29
N HIS A 99 -20.79 3.15 11.96
CA HIS A 99 -21.93 3.03 11.03
C HIS A 99 -22.67 1.71 11.24
N TYR A 100 -23.74 1.52 10.50
CA TYR A 100 -24.47 0.26 10.41
C TYR A 100 -24.35 -0.32 9.01
N GLU A 101 -24.28 -1.62 8.90
CA GLU A 101 -24.15 -2.32 7.62
C GLU A 101 -25.07 -3.54 7.53
N VAL A 102 -25.42 -3.92 6.30
CA VAL A 102 -26.18 -5.13 5.99
C VAL A 102 -25.53 -5.82 4.81
N ALA A 103 -25.59 -7.16 4.78
CA ALA A 103 -25.08 -7.91 3.63
C ALA A 103 -25.86 -7.57 2.36
N GLN A 104 -25.15 -7.36 1.26
CA GLN A 104 -25.74 -7.13 -0.04
C GLN A 104 -26.45 -8.41 -0.52
N SER A 105 -27.74 -8.30 -0.83
CA SER A 105 -28.57 -9.44 -1.25
C SER A 105 -28.57 -9.67 -2.76
N SER A 106 -28.22 -8.65 -3.57
CA SER A 106 -28.20 -8.72 -5.03
C SER A 106 -27.35 -7.61 -5.65
N GLY A 107 -27.01 -7.75 -6.91
CA GLY A 107 -26.18 -6.79 -7.65
C GLY A 107 -24.69 -7.12 -7.59
N SER A 108 -23.87 -6.38 -8.34
CA SER A 108 -22.43 -6.46 -8.33
C SER A 108 -21.83 -5.48 -7.33
N THR A 109 -20.78 -5.89 -6.63
CA THR A 109 -20.00 -5.00 -5.78
C THR A 109 -19.23 -3.98 -6.61
N SER A 110 -18.95 -2.83 -6.00
CA SER A 110 -18.06 -1.84 -6.60
C SER A 110 -16.62 -2.39 -6.61
N SER A 111 -15.83 -1.99 -7.61
CA SER A 111 -14.40 -2.34 -7.69
C SER A 111 -13.58 -1.79 -6.52
N PHE A 112 -14.12 -0.86 -5.75
CA PHE A 112 -13.49 -0.26 -4.57
C PHE A 112 -13.88 -0.94 -3.26
N ASP A 113 -14.98 -1.69 -3.26
CA ASP A 113 -15.49 -2.37 -2.08
C ASP A 113 -15.91 -3.80 -2.43
N ASP A 114 -15.12 -4.74 -1.94
CA ASP A 114 -15.29 -6.18 -2.11
C ASP A 114 -15.90 -6.85 -0.84
N SER A 115 -16.29 -6.05 0.15
CA SER A 115 -16.83 -6.55 1.42
C SER A 115 -18.20 -7.20 1.28
N HIS A 116 -18.94 -6.91 0.19
CA HIS A 116 -20.34 -7.28 0.00
C HIS A 116 -21.27 -6.75 1.10
N MET A 117 -20.85 -5.69 1.79
CA MET A 117 -21.64 -5.01 2.82
C MET A 117 -22.10 -3.65 2.32
N ILE A 118 -23.28 -3.24 2.71
CA ILE A 118 -23.87 -1.93 2.34
C ILE A 118 -24.09 -1.15 3.63
N GLU A 119 -23.55 0.07 3.68
CA GLU A 119 -23.80 0.99 4.77
C GLU A 119 -25.27 1.43 4.74
N VAL A 120 -25.93 1.31 5.88
CA VAL A 120 -27.36 1.56 6.05
C VAL A 120 -27.65 2.35 7.32
N ASN A 121 -28.91 2.78 7.47
CA ASN A 121 -29.38 3.40 8.72
C ASN A 121 -29.67 2.32 9.76
N SER A 122 -29.56 2.66 11.06
CA SER A 122 -29.85 1.79 12.20
C SER A 122 -31.26 1.19 12.19
N THR A 123 -32.20 1.77 11.46
CA THR A 123 -33.61 1.33 11.36
C THR A 123 -33.83 0.19 10.36
N VAL A 124 -32.80 -0.16 9.55
CA VAL A 124 -32.91 -1.23 8.56
C VAL A 124 -32.88 -2.59 9.26
N SER A 125 -33.84 -3.46 8.90
CA SER A 125 -33.91 -4.81 9.45
C SER A 125 -32.65 -5.62 9.10
N GLY A 126 -32.04 -6.25 10.10
CA GLY A 126 -30.81 -7.03 9.92
C GLY A 126 -29.52 -6.19 9.91
N ALA A 127 -29.61 -4.87 10.13
CA ALA A 127 -28.43 -4.02 10.24
C ALA A 127 -27.59 -4.39 11.47
N THR A 128 -26.29 -4.54 11.24
CA THR A 128 -25.28 -4.76 12.30
C THR A 128 -24.46 -3.49 12.49
N SER A 129 -24.11 -3.18 13.73
CA SER A 129 -23.28 -2.02 14.05
C SER A 129 -21.80 -2.36 13.86
N VAL A 130 -21.06 -1.46 13.25
CA VAL A 130 -19.59 -1.50 13.14
C VAL A 130 -19.03 -0.45 14.08
N SER A 131 -18.10 -0.84 14.95
CA SER A 131 -17.43 0.11 15.84
C SER A 131 -16.33 0.90 15.10
N ASN A 132 -15.90 2.04 15.65
CA ASN A 132 -14.77 2.81 15.16
C ASN A 132 -13.49 1.95 15.07
N TYR A 133 -13.25 1.15 16.10
CA TYR A 133 -12.12 0.23 16.15
C TYR A 133 -12.18 -0.81 15.02
N GLU A 134 -13.33 -1.44 14.84
CA GLU A 134 -13.51 -2.46 13.79
C GLU A 134 -13.36 -1.86 12.39
N TYR A 135 -13.88 -0.66 12.17
CA TYR A 135 -13.72 0.06 10.90
C TYR A 135 -12.25 0.30 10.57
N GLU A 136 -11.47 0.82 11.52
CA GLU A 136 -10.04 1.06 11.32
C GLU A 136 -9.26 -0.25 11.17
N LEU A 137 -9.63 -1.29 11.91
CA LEU A 137 -9.01 -2.61 11.79
C LEU A 137 -9.20 -3.21 10.39
N ARG A 138 -10.38 -3.05 9.80
CA ARG A 138 -10.63 -3.49 8.42
C ARG A 138 -9.72 -2.75 7.43
N ILE A 139 -9.47 -1.45 7.63
CA ILE A 139 -8.53 -0.66 6.82
C ILE A 139 -7.10 -1.21 6.98
N GLN A 140 -6.66 -1.51 8.21
CA GLN A 140 -5.34 -2.10 8.45
C GLN A 140 -5.19 -3.47 7.78
N ASN A 141 -6.20 -4.32 7.89
CA ASN A 141 -6.20 -5.66 7.28
C ASN A 141 -6.12 -5.58 5.74
N LYS A 142 -6.78 -4.59 5.12
CA LYS A 142 -6.64 -4.36 3.66
C LYS A 142 -5.22 -3.98 3.26
N LYS A 143 -4.51 -3.21 4.09
CA LYS A 143 -3.10 -2.84 3.85
C LYS A 143 -2.15 -4.01 4.09
N ALA A 144 -2.51 -4.94 4.99
CA ALA A 144 -1.64 -6.05 5.37
C ALA A 144 -1.45 -7.07 4.23
N ARG A 145 -2.39 -7.16 3.31
CA ARG A 145 -2.30 -8.08 2.18
C ARG A 145 -1.60 -7.45 1.00
N ILE A 146 -0.35 -7.83 0.79
CA ILE A 146 0.51 -7.29 -0.26
C ILE A 146 0.87 -8.32 -1.33
N LYS A 147 1.34 -7.81 -2.46
CA LYS A 147 1.89 -8.59 -3.57
C LYS A 147 3.41 -8.48 -3.53
N LEU A 148 4.09 -9.62 -3.50
CA LEU A 148 5.54 -9.70 -3.64
C LEU A 148 5.87 -10.22 -5.04
N ILE A 149 6.75 -9.53 -5.75
CA ILE A 149 7.26 -10.02 -7.04
C ILE A 149 8.07 -11.29 -6.79
N LYS A 150 7.87 -12.29 -7.64
CA LYS A 150 8.68 -13.51 -7.55
C LYS A 150 10.15 -13.20 -7.77
N PRO A 151 11.06 -13.83 -7.00
CA PRO A 151 12.50 -13.54 -7.04
C PRO A 151 13.13 -13.63 -8.44
N GLU A 152 12.60 -14.48 -9.31
CA GLU A 152 13.06 -14.67 -10.69
C GLU A 152 12.96 -13.40 -11.56
N PHE A 153 12.06 -12.46 -11.20
CA PHE A 153 11.87 -11.21 -11.94
C PHE A 153 12.62 -10.01 -11.34
N LEU A 154 13.22 -10.17 -10.17
CA LEU A 154 13.89 -9.08 -9.44
C LEU A 154 14.99 -8.40 -10.25
N GLU A 155 15.86 -9.19 -10.88
CA GLU A 155 16.98 -8.63 -11.64
C GLU A 155 16.48 -7.85 -12.86
N LEU A 156 15.51 -8.39 -13.59
CA LEU A 156 14.89 -7.73 -14.74
C LEU A 156 14.30 -6.38 -14.36
N ILE A 157 13.52 -6.33 -13.26
CA ILE A 157 12.90 -5.10 -12.77
C ILE A 157 13.93 -4.09 -12.31
N THR A 158 14.98 -4.55 -11.64
CA THR A 158 16.05 -3.67 -11.17
C THR A 158 16.81 -3.05 -12.34
N GLN A 159 17.06 -3.80 -13.41
CA GLN A 159 17.70 -3.29 -14.62
C GLN A 159 16.81 -2.29 -15.36
N GLU A 160 15.55 -2.61 -15.53
CA GLU A 160 14.55 -1.72 -16.14
C GLU A 160 14.46 -0.39 -15.37
N PHE A 161 14.36 -0.46 -14.04
CA PHE A 161 14.33 0.71 -13.18
C PHE A 161 15.59 1.58 -13.32
N LYS A 162 16.78 0.97 -13.34
CA LYS A 162 18.05 1.68 -13.57
C LYS A 162 18.07 2.37 -14.92
N THR A 163 17.57 1.71 -15.95
CA THR A 163 17.48 2.29 -17.31
C THR A 163 16.55 3.49 -17.33
N LEU A 164 15.39 3.39 -16.70
CA LEU A 164 14.40 4.46 -16.64
C LEU A 164 14.87 5.69 -15.85
N ILE A 165 15.63 5.51 -14.78
CA ILE A 165 16.16 6.60 -13.96
C ILE A 165 17.47 7.14 -14.54
N GLY A 166 18.30 6.27 -15.08
CA GLY A 166 19.66 6.60 -15.56
C GLY A 166 19.72 7.21 -16.96
N GLY A 167 18.62 7.12 -17.75
CA GLY A 167 18.52 7.65 -19.10
C GLY A 167 18.43 9.15 -19.20
#